data_3c5003213307cfc781c63a430336fb39
#
_entry.id   3c5003213307cfc781c63a430336fb39
#
_cell.length_a   1.000
_cell.length_b   1.000
_cell.length_c   1.000
_cell.angle_alpha   90.00
_cell.angle_beta   90.00
_cell.angle_gamma   90.00
#
_symmetry.space_group_name_H-M   'P 1'
#
loop_
_entity.id
_entity.type
_entity.pdbx_description
1 polymer ?
#
loop_
_entity_poly.entity_id
_entity_poly.type
_entity_poly.pdbx_seq_one_letter_code
_entity_poly.pdbx_strand_id
1 'polypeptide(L)'
;MGSGLARMSTNRVEASAPGKLVLCGEYAVLAGAKALVAAVNRRVVCTVERRNEADWSFKTMGYFFQSSHTIEELSGDLPHDYPARFIMHLSTPTALPRHAAVTIDSSSFYRQKQKLGIGSSAAVTVALGSALAALNEHKLDLKQLQQAHRSFQGDLGSGLDVAAAYRGGIIRYQNNQAEPVGLDPNLQYRFVFTGESTQTSPMIARFNRWRGETTPSSLAALISIADAVVEASPNANAFMSCIQDYIDALLRLDQDAHIGIFGPGHQAAMGLAQRHRVLYKPCGAGGGDMGIAFSTEDGALAKFQRDVEEQGLKVIQLEISDDGVRVRTG
;
A
#
# COMPACT_ATOMS: atom_id res chain seq x y z
N MET A 1 2.80 -51.47 15.71
CA MET A 1 3.69 -50.91 14.68
C MET A 1 3.01 -49.69 14.14
N GLY A 2 3.32 -48.53 14.66
CA GLY A 2 2.78 -47.26 14.21
C GLY A 2 3.67 -46.73 13.05
N SER A 3 3.15 -46.70 11.85
CA SER A 3 3.79 -46.06 10.74
C SER A 3 3.75 -44.54 10.97
N GLY A 4 4.83 -43.99 11.54
CA GLY A 4 5.07 -42.56 11.52
C GLY A 4 5.27 -42.13 10.08
N LEU A 5 4.25 -41.57 9.46
CA LEU A 5 4.38 -40.77 8.24
C LEU A 5 5.32 -39.62 8.59
N ALA A 6 6.57 -39.71 8.11
CA ALA A 6 7.48 -38.57 8.14
C ALA A 6 6.77 -37.41 7.41
N ARG A 7 6.37 -36.36 8.15
CA ARG A 7 5.92 -35.12 7.54
C ARG A 7 7.08 -34.63 6.67
N MET A 8 6.88 -34.60 5.36
CA MET A 8 7.82 -33.98 4.44
C MET A 8 7.85 -32.48 4.83
N SER A 9 8.96 -32.06 5.42
CA SER A 9 9.13 -30.64 5.74
C SER A 9 9.12 -29.85 4.43
N THR A 10 8.25 -28.87 4.34
CA THR A 10 8.20 -27.92 3.22
C THR A 10 9.54 -27.22 3.10
N ASN A 11 10.25 -27.43 1.99
CA ASN A 11 11.56 -26.81 1.77
C ASN A 11 11.48 -25.48 1.01
N ARG A 12 10.36 -25.22 0.32
CA ARG A 12 10.15 -24.02 -0.47
C ARG A 12 8.73 -23.52 -0.32
N VAL A 13 8.59 -22.21 -0.10
CA VAL A 13 7.30 -21.51 -0.05
C VAL A 13 7.36 -20.30 -0.98
N GLU A 14 6.29 -20.12 -1.74
CA GLU A 14 6.03 -18.92 -2.49
C GLU A 14 4.83 -18.20 -1.88
N ALA A 15 4.96 -16.91 -1.61
CA ALA A 15 3.84 -16.07 -1.22
C ALA A 15 3.78 -14.82 -2.09
N SER A 16 2.56 -14.34 -2.33
CA SER A 16 2.37 -13.09 -3.07
C SER A 16 1.35 -12.19 -2.41
N ALA A 17 1.58 -10.88 -2.47
CA ALA A 17 0.68 -9.88 -1.93
C ALA A 17 0.44 -8.73 -2.92
N PRO A 18 -0.79 -8.20 -3.02
CA PRO A 18 -1.14 -7.12 -3.92
C PRO A 18 -0.59 -5.77 -3.45
N GLY A 19 -0.47 -4.83 -4.39
CA GLY A 19 -0.32 -3.41 -4.08
C GLY A 19 -1.62 -2.81 -3.56
N LYS A 20 -1.57 -1.52 -3.21
CA LYS A 20 -2.74 -0.80 -2.69
C LYS A 20 -2.83 0.62 -3.23
N LEU A 21 -4.04 1.18 -3.22
CA LEU A 21 -4.29 2.61 -3.41
C LEU A 21 -5.30 3.10 -2.37
N VAL A 22 -5.07 4.28 -1.83
CA VAL A 22 -5.99 4.92 -0.89
C VAL A 22 -7.05 5.66 -1.70
N LEU A 23 -8.31 5.30 -1.52
CA LEU A 23 -9.45 5.93 -2.18
C LEU A 23 -9.96 7.13 -1.38
N CYS A 24 -9.88 7.06 -0.05
CA CYS A 24 -10.24 8.12 0.90
C CYS A 24 -9.56 7.89 2.24
N GLY A 25 -9.36 8.95 3.02
CA GLY A 25 -8.82 8.87 4.39
C GLY A 25 -7.35 9.24 4.51
N GLU A 26 -6.71 9.76 3.44
CA GLU A 26 -5.35 10.26 3.49
C GLU A 26 -5.19 11.27 4.63
N TYR A 27 -4.13 11.18 5.41
CA TYR A 27 -3.84 12.00 6.60
C TYR A 27 -4.88 11.87 7.72
N ALA A 28 -6.19 11.88 7.41
CA ALA A 28 -7.25 11.74 8.41
C ALA A 28 -7.15 10.43 9.19
N VAL A 29 -6.74 9.33 8.54
CA VAL A 29 -6.54 8.03 9.18
C VAL A 29 -5.45 8.05 10.27
N LEU A 30 -4.45 8.94 10.16
CA LEU A 30 -3.42 9.15 11.18
C LEU A 30 -3.98 9.85 12.43
N ALA A 31 -5.17 10.42 12.32
CA ALA A 31 -5.93 11.03 13.41
C ALA A 31 -7.18 10.23 13.82
N GLY A 32 -7.27 8.95 13.39
CA GLY A 32 -8.31 8.02 13.82
C GLY A 32 -9.55 7.95 12.94
N ALA A 33 -9.61 8.71 11.83
CA ALA A 33 -10.71 8.60 10.86
C ALA A 33 -10.71 7.24 10.14
N LYS A 34 -11.85 6.92 9.53
CA LYS A 34 -11.94 5.80 8.59
C LYS A 34 -11.18 6.11 7.30
N ALA A 35 -10.65 5.07 6.68
CA ALA A 35 -10.08 5.12 5.34
C ALA A 35 -10.68 4.05 4.45
N LEU A 36 -10.80 4.35 3.16
CA LEU A 36 -11.19 3.41 2.11
C LEU A 36 -9.96 3.09 1.27
N VAL A 37 -9.59 1.81 1.21
CA VAL A 37 -8.35 1.36 0.58
C VAL A 37 -8.65 0.20 -0.36
N ALA A 38 -8.16 0.28 -1.59
CA ALA A 38 -8.26 -0.79 -2.58
C ALA A 38 -6.94 -1.55 -2.71
N ALA A 39 -6.99 -2.86 -2.66
CA ALA A 39 -5.91 -3.71 -3.16
C ALA A 39 -5.94 -3.73 -4.70
N VAL A 40 -4.76 -3.69 -5.34
CA VAL A 40 -4.67 -3.64 -6.82
C VAL A 40 -3.90 -4.84 -7.38
N ASN A 41 -4.22 -5.23 -8.60
CA ASN A 41 -3.75 -6.44 -9.28
C ASN A 41 -2.26 -6.43 -9.71
N ARG A 42 -1.43 -5.61 -9.06
CA ARG A 42 0.04 -5.65 -9.12
C ARG A 42 0.54 -6.33 -7.86
N ARG A 43 1.28 -7.42 -8.00
CA ARG A 43 1.67 -8.25 -6.86
C ARG A 43 3.19 -8.32 -6.70
N VAL A 44 3.64 -8.25 -5.45
CA VAL A 44 4.99 -8.73 -5.08
C VAL A 44 4.90 -10.24 -4.94
N VAL A 45 5.91 -10.94 -5.43
CA VAL A 45 6.09 -12.38 -5.22
C VAL A 45 7.35 -12.62 -4.42
N CYS A 46 7.25 -13.32 -3.31
CA CYS A 46 8.37 -13.73 -2.47
C CYS A 46 8.49 -15.25 -2.47
N THR A 47 9.67 -15.76 -2.78
CA THR A 47 10.01 -17.17 -2.62
C THR A 47 11.04 -17.30 -1.50
N VAL A 48 10.79 -18.19 -0.55
CA VAL A 48 11.73 -18.55 0.51
C VAL A 48 12.03 -20.04 0.42
N GLU A 49 13.31 -20.38 0.38
CA GLU A 49 13.78 -21.75 0.24
C GLU A 49 14.82 -22.06 1.31
N ARG A 50 14.64 -23.17 2.06
CA ARG A 50 15.66 -23.63 3.02
C ARG A 50 16.95 -23.99 2.28
N ARG A 51 18.07 -23.65 2.87
CA ARG A 51 19.40 -23.98 2.33
C ARG A 51 20.22 -24.75 3.35
N ASN A 52 21.22 -25.50 2.86
CA ASN A 52 22.20 -26.17 3.70
C ASN A 52 23.48 -25.33 3.87
N GLU A 53 23.60 -24.25 3.11
CA GLU A 53 24.71 -23.29 3.16
C GLU A 53 24.58 -22.40 4.40
N ALA A 54 25.71 -21.88 4.88
CA ALA A 54 25.76 -21.19 6.17
C ALA A 54 25.06 -19.82 6.20
N ASP A 55 24.64 -19.27 5.04
CA ASP A 55 24.18 -17.89 4.93
C ASP A 55 22.75 -17.76 4.44
N TRP A 56 22.15 -16.63 4.79
CA TRP A 56 20.96 -16.12 4.14
C TRP A 56 21.35 -15.38 2.86
N SER A 57 20.70 -15.69 1.76
CA SER A 57 20.86 -14.96 0.50
C SER A 57 19.59 -14.23 0.11
N PHE A 58 19.73 -12.98 -0.37
CA PHE A 58 18.64 -12.15 -0.82
C PHE A 58 18.85 -11.71 -2.26
N LYS A 59 17.82 -11.86 -3.07
CA LYS A 59 17.78 -11.40 -4.45
C LYS A 59 16.47 -10.65 -4.71
N THR A 60 16.55 -9.43 -5.23
CA THR A 60 15.37 -8.66 -5.58
C THR A 60 15.32 -8.38 -7.09
N MET A 61 14.10 -8.33 -7.64
CA MET A 61 13.78 -7.90 -9.00
C MET A 61 12.79 -6.71 -8.91
N GLY A 62 12.92 -5.79 -9.90
CA GLY A 62 12.22 -4.51 -9.88
C GLY A 62 13.12 -3.42 -9.32
N TYR A 63 13.48 -3.48 -8.06
CA TYR A 63 14.65 -2.84 -7.49
C TYR A 63 15.75 -3.91 -7.42
N PHE A 64 16.79 -3.78 -8.24
CA PHE A 64 17.81 -4.81 -8.31
C PHE A 64 18.75 -4.71 -7.11
N PHE A 65 18.79 -5.76 -6.30
CA PHE A 65 19.63 -5.87 -5.12
C PHE A 65 19.97 -7.35 -4.90
N GLN A 66 21.17 -7.62 -4.47
CA GLN A 66 21.62 -8.96 -4.07
C GLN A 66 22.57 -8.83 -2.88
N SER A 67 22.32 -9.60 -1.83
CA SER A 67 23.17 -9.67 -0.64
C SER A 67 23.20 -11.08 -0.06
N SER A 68 24.20 -11.34 0.80
CA SER A 68 24.30 -12.54 1.61
C SER A 68 24.70 -12.15 3.03
N HIS A 69 24.09 -12.79 4.03
CA HIS A 69 24.32 -12.49 5.43
C HIS A 69 24.31 -13.76 6.28
N THR A 70 25.16 -13.82 7.29
CA THR A 70 25.03 -14.81 8.37
C THR A 70 23.84 -14.47 9.27
N ILE A 71 23.39 -15.41 10.10
CA ILE A 71 22.29 -15.18 11.06
C ILE A 71 22.69 -14.13 12.11
N GLU A 72 23.97 -14.08 12.47
CA GLU A 72 24.53 -13.09 13.39
C GLU A 72 24.50 -11.68 12.80
N GLU A 73 24.87 -11.54 11.53
CA GLU A 73 24.80 -10.26 10.81
C GLU A 73 23.36 -9.77 10.66
N LEU A 74 22.38 -10.67 10.43
CA LEU A 74 20.98 -10.32 10.41
C LEU A 74 20.51 -9.76 11.76
N SER A 75 21.14 -10.16 12.86
CA SER A 75 20.85 -9.67 14.21
C SER A 75 21.49 -8.33 14.55
N GLY A 76 22.39 -7.84 13.66
CA GLY A 76 23.07 -6.56 13.79
C GLY A 76 22.32 -5.39 13.15
N ASP A 77 22.96 -4.21 13.15
CA ASP A 77 22.43 -3.03 12.46
C ASP A 77 22.77 -3.11 10.95
N LEU A 78 21.76 -3.39 10.14
CA LEU A 78 21.88 -3.51 8.67
C LEU A 78 21.23 -2.27 8.00
N PRO A 79 21.95 -1.14 7.88
CA PRO A 79 21.33 0.14 7.53
C PRO A 79 20.79 0.21 6.09
N HIS A 80 21.23 -0.63 5.18
CA HIS A 80 20.92 -0.49 3.75
C HIS A 80 20.23 -1.69 3.11
N ASP A 81 20.09 -2.81 3.83
CA ASP A 81 19.50 -4.04 3.29
C ASP A 81 18.05 -4.24 3.73
N TYR A 82 17.13 -3.73 2.95
CA TYR A 82 15.72 -3.73 3.25
C TYR A 82 15.13 -5.12 3.58
N PRO A 83 15.32 -6.18 2.76
CA PRO A 83 14.71 -7.49 3.04
C PRO A 83 15.27 -8.16 4.29
N ALA A 84 16.57 -8.04 4.52
CA ALA A 84 17.25 -8.61 5.68
C ALA A 84 16.79 -7.92 6.98
N ARG A 85 16.72 -6.59 7.00
CA ARG A 85 16.22 -5.82 8.15
C ARG A 85 14.79 -6.17 8.52
N PHE A 86 13.93 -6.39 7.53
CA PHE A 86 12.53 -6.74 7.79
C PHE A 86 12.41 -8.05 8.58
N ILE A 87 13.25 -9.04 8.29
CA ILE A 87 13.24 -10.34 8.99
C ILE A 87 13.44 -10.15 10.49
N MET A 88 14.27 -9.19 10.91
CA MET A 88 14.54 -8.90 12.31
C MET A 88 13.35 -8.28 13.06
N HIS A 89 12.42 -7.66 12.33
CA HIS A 89 11.20 -7.09 12.92
C HIS A 89 10.03 -8.09 12.98
N LEU A 90 10.21 -9.32 12.47
CA LEU A 90 9.25 -10.39 12.68
C LEU A 90 9.36 -10.88 14.14
N SER A 91 8.31 -10.68 14.92
CA SER A 91 8.28 -10.90 16.37
C SER A 91 8.34 -12.36 16.83
N THR A 92 8.68 -13.31 15.96
CA THR A 92 8.84 -14.74 16.28
C THR A 92 10.20 -15.28 15.86
N PRO A 93 11.27 -15.00 16.62
CA PRO A 93 12.63 -15.49 16.31
C PRO A 93 12.73 -17.02 16.24
N THR A 94 11.86 -17.73 16.96
CA THR A 94 11.84 -19.21 17.02
C THR A 94 11.41 -19.88 15.72
N ALA A 95 10.93 -19.11 14.75
CA ALA A 95 10.36 -19.61 13.51
C ALA A 95 11.25 -19.37 12.29
N LEU A 96 12.41 -18.74 12.42
CA LEU A 96 13.29 -18.53 11.27
C LEU A 96 14.14 -19.77 10.99
N PRO A 97 14.26 -20.21 9.71
CA PRO A 97 15.22 -21.25 9.36
C PRO A 97 16.64 -20.75 9.62
N ARG A 98 17.58 -21.67 9.92
CA ARG A 98 18.98 -21.29 10.12
C ARG A 98 19.57 -20.61 8.88
N HIS A 99 19.20 -21.11 7.70
CA HIS A 99 19.69 -20.63 6.41
C HIS A 99 18.56 -20.65 5.39
N ALA A 100 18.46 -19.63 4.57
CA ALA A 100 17.45 -19.54 3.52
C ALA A 100 17.88 -18.67 2.34
N ALA A 101 17.40 -19.02 1.16
CA ALA A 101 17.43 -18.15 0.00
C ALA A 101 16.09 -17.45 -0.15
N VAL A 102 16.11 -16.12 -0.22
CA VAL A 102 14.94 -15.26 -0.38
C VAL A 102 15.03 -14.58 -1.75
N THR A 103 14.00 -14.78 -2.55
CA THR A 103 13.84 -14.05 -3.81
C THR A 103 12.58 -13.20 -3.73
N ILE A 104 12.69 -11.91 -4.08
CA ILE A 104 11.58 -10.95 -4.05
C ILE A 104 11.44 -10.36 -5.45
N ASP A 105 10.31 -10.59 -6.09
CA ASP A 105 9.96 -9.94 -7.34
C ASP A 105 8.91 -8.85 -7.09
N SER A 106 9.34 -7.60 -7.20
CA SER A 106 8.49 -6.40 -7.14
C SER A 106 8.42 -5.66 -8.47
N SER A 107 8.85 -6.28 -9.58
CA SER A 107 8.95 -5.64 -10.91
C SER A 107 7.63 -5.05 -11.38
N SER A 108 6.50 -5.66 -11.04
CA SER A 108 5.16 -5.16 -11.37
C SER A 108 4.80 -3.81 -10.74
N PHE A 109 5.55 -3.36 -9.73
CA PHE A 109 5.39 -2.06 -9.05
C PHE A 109 6.17 -0.92 -9.71
N TYR A 110 6.86 -1.22 -10.79
CA TYR A 110 7.67 -0.27 -11.54
C TYR A 110 7.22 -0.20 -12.99
N ARG A 111 7.36 0.98 -13.56
CA ARG A 111 7.19 1.23 -15.00
C ARG A 111 8.41 2.01 -15.49
N GLN A 112 9.14 1.47 -16.49
CA GLN A 112 10.34 2.11 -17.03
C GLN A 112 11.32 2.59 -15.94
N LYS A 113 11.56 1.76 -14.93
CA LYS A 113 12.39 2.03 -13.72
C LYS A 113 11.79 3.06 -12.75
N GLN A 114 10.64 3.65 -13.01
CA GLN A 114 9.95 4.53 -12.08
C GLN A 114 9.00 3.72 -11.17
N LYS A 115 9.03 3.98 -9.87
CA LYS A 115 8.14 3.37 -8.89
C LYS A 115 6.75 3.98 -9.02
N LEU A 116 5.71 3.15 -9.04
CA LEU A 116 4.32 3.58 -9.19
C LEU A 116 3.67 4.12 -7.89
N GLY A 117 4.31 3.99 -6.74
CA GLY A 117 3.72 4.46 -5.47
C GLY A 117 2.54 3.62 -4.94
N ILE A 118 2.36 2.41 -5.42
CA ILE A 118 1.24 1.52 -5.06
C ILE A 118 1.52 0.61 -3.86
N GLY A 119 2.37 1.02 -2.92
CA GLY A 119 2.58 0.31 -1.64
C GLY A 119 3.48 -0.92 -1.70
N SER A 120 4.58 -0.88 -2.46
CA SER A 120 5.52 -2.02 -2.60
C SER A 120 6.09 -2.48 -1.25
N SER A 121 6.40 -1.56 -0.32
CA SER A 121 6.90 -1.88 1.01
C SER A 121 5.96 -2.80 1.79
N ALA A 122 4.69 -2.43 1.87
CA ALA A 122 3.67 -3.23 2.55
C ALA A 122 3.47 -4.59 1.88
N ALA A 123 3.44 -4.62 0.53
CA ALA A 123 3.29 -5.87 -0.22
C ALA A 123 4.48 -6.82 0.02
N VAL A 124 5.73 -6.30 0.06
CA VAL A 124 6.92 -7.09 0.44
C VAL A 124 6.80 -7.61 1.86
N THR A 125 6.41 -6.74 2.82
CA THR A 125 6.20 -7.13 4.21
C THR A 125 5.23 -8.30 4.34
N VAL A 126 4.09 -8.20 3.67
CA VAL A 126 3.05 -9.23 3.75
C VAL A 126 3.48 -10.52 3.06
N ALA A 127 4.05 -10.44 1.85
CA ALA A 127 4.49 -11.61 1.10
C ALA A 127 5.65 -12.33 1.80
N LEU A 128 6.71 -11.60 2.17
CA LEU A 128 7.89 -12.18 2.82
C LEU A 128 7.56 -12.77 4.20
N GLY A 129 6.82 -12.01 5.02
CA GLY A 129 6.40 -12.48 6.35
C GLY A 129 5.54 -13.74 6.27
N SER A 130 4.60 -13.79 5.32
CA SER A 130 3.73 -14.96 5.13
C SER A 130 4.50 -16.18 4.59
N ALA A 131 5.48 -15.96 3.68
CA ALA A 131 6.31 -17.04 3.17
C ALA A 131 7.19 -17.66 4.26
N LEU A 132 7.83 -16.80 5.08
CA LEU A 132 8.67 -17.24 6.20
C LEU A 132 7.86 -18.00 7.26
N ALA A 133 6.69 -17.49 7.62
CA ALA A 133 5.81 -18.15 8.58
C ALA A 133 5.38 -19.53 8.05
N ALA A 134 4.93 -19.61 6.80
CA ALA A 134 4.46 -20.86 6.20
C ALA A 134 5.59 -21.89 6.04
N LEU A 135 6.83 -21.46 5.76
CA LEU A 135 8.00 -22.34 5.71
C LEU A 135 8.23 -23.07 7.05
N ASN A 136 7.79 -22.47 8.16
CA ASN A 136 7.87 -23.03 9.51
C ASN A 136 6.50 -23.50 10.04
N GLU A 137 5.57 -23.79 9.15
CA GLU A 137 4.22 -24.28 9.47
C GLU A 137 3.44 -23.33 10.41
N HIS A 138 3.75 -22.02 10.36
CA HIS A 138 3.07 -20.97 11.10
C HIS A 138 2.28 -20.05 10.17
N LYS A 139 1.43 -19.23 10.75
CA LYS A 139 0.71 -18.16 10.06
C LYS A 139 0.85 -16.87 10.87
N LEU A 140 1.26 -15.79 10.22
CA LEU A 140 1.23 -14.47 10.82
C LEU A 140 -0.15 -13.84 10.60
N ASP A 141 -0.66 -13.21 11.63
CA ASP A 141 -1.87 -12.40 11.53
C ASP A 141 -1.58 -10.97 11.06
N LEU A 142 -2.63 -10.23 10.76
CA LEU A 142 -2.52 -8.85 10.30
C LEU A 142 -1.78 -7.96 11.31
N LYS A 143 -2.05 -8.11 12.60
CA LYS A 143 -1.46 -7.29 13.67
C LYS A 143 0.06 -7.48 13.75
N GLN A 144 0.53 -8.71 13.65
CA GLN A 144 1.96 -9.04 13.65
C GLN A 144 2.67 -8.42 12.43
N LEU A 145 2.08 -8.52 11.23
CA LEU A 145 2.61 -7.92 10.01
C LEU A 145 2.62 -6.39 10.07
N GLN A 146 1.56 -5.77 10.60
CA GLN A 146 1.50 -4.32 10.81
C GLN A 146 2.57 -3.85 11.81
N GLN A 147 2.80 -4.61 12.87
CA GLN A 147 3.83 -4.29 13.86
C GLN A 147 5.22 -4.37 13.23
N ALA A 148 5.54 -5.45 12.52
CA ALA A 148 6.82 -5.61 11.83
C ALA A 148 7.07 -4.48 10.82
N HIS A 149 6.05 -4.11 10.04
CA HIS A 149 6.17 -3.02 9.07
C HIS A 149 6.38 -1.64 9.74
N ARG A 150 5.68 -1.37 10.85
CA ARG A 150 5.85 -0.14 11.61
C ARG A 150 7.26 -0.02 12.20
N SER A 151 7.72 -1.06 12.91
CA SER A 151 9.06 -1.08 13.48
C SER A 151 10.14 -0.88 12.40
N PHE A 152 9.96 -1.49 11.22
CA PHE A 152 10.83 -1.26 10.07
C PHE A 152 10.80 0.20 9.58
N GLN A 153 9.67 0.90 9.66
CA GLN A 153 9.51 2.29 9.23
C GLN A 153 9.79 3.33 10.33
N GLY A 154 10.33 2.93 11.49
CA GLY A 154 10.57 3.82 12.62
C GLY A 154 9.28 4.26 13.32
N ASP A 155 8.35 3.33 13.46
CA ASP A 155 7.04 3.48 14.09
C ASP A 155 6.10 4.52 13.43
N LEU A 156 6.40 4.86 12.18
CA LEU A 156 5.57 5.75 11.36
C LEU A 156 4.53 4.97 10.54
N GLY A 157 3.40 5.64 10.26
CA GLY A 157 2.36 5.13 9.38
C GLY A 157 1.18 4.47 10.10
N SER A 158 0.03 4.40 9.40
CA SER A 158 -1.24 3.90 9.94
C SER A 158 -1.35 2.37 9.91
N GLY A 159 -0.59 1.69 9.04
CA GLY A 159 -0.72 0.25 8.79
C GLY A 159 -1.82 -0.14 7.80
N LEU A 160 -2.52 0.83 7.19
CA LEU A 160 -3.59 0.56 6.23
C LEU A 160 -3.12 -0.17 4.96
N ASP A 161 -1.89 0.11 4.52
CA ASP A 161 -1.26 -0.53 3.34
C ASP A 161 -1.03 -2.02 3.56
N VAL A 162 -0.54 -2.38 4.75
CA VAL A 162 -0.37 -3.78 5.16
C VAL A 162 -1.73 -4.48 5.23
N ALA A 163 -2.74 -3.78 5.77
CA ALA A 163 -4.09 -4.33 5.85
C ALA A 163 -4.69 -4.62 4.48
N ALA A 164 -4.56 -3.70 3.51
CA ALA A 164 -5.03 -3.90 2.14
C ALA A 164 -4.27 -5.04 1.44
N ALA A 165 -2.95 -5.09 1.54
CA ALA A 165 -2.13 -6.16 0.96
C ALA A 165 -2.43 -7.54 1.57
N TYR A 166 -2.78 -7.59 2.86
CA TYR A 166 -3.13 -8.83 3.56
C TYR A 166 -4.54 -9.32 3.23
N ARG A 167 -5.53 -8.41 3.18
CA ARG A 167 -6.96 -8.75 3.02
C ARG A 167 -7.38 -8.91 1.57
N GLY A 168 -6.89 -8.05 0.67
CA GLY A 168 -7.41 -7.91 -0.69
C GLY A 168 -8.72 -7.12 -0.73
N GLY A 169 -9.30 -7.01 -1.91
CA GLY A 169 -10.55 -6.29 -2.16
C GLY A 169 -10.46 -4.79 -1.86
N ILE A 170 -11.62 -4.23 -1.53
CA ILE A 170 -11.71 -2.90 -0.95
C ILE A 170 -12.02 -3.07 0.53
N ILE A 171 -11.28 -2.34 1.36
CA ILE A 171 -11.44 -2.39 2.81
C ILE A 171 -11.77 -1.01 3.39
N ARG A 172 -12.65 -1.00 4.37
CA ARG A 172 -12.75 0.04 5.38
C ARG A 172 -11.69 -0.24 6.44
N TYR A 173 -10.86 0.77 6.71
CA TYR A 173 -9.78 0.66 7.69
C TYR A 173 -9.91 1.73 8.76
N GLN A 174 -9.85 1.33 10.02
CA GLN A 174 -9.81 2.22 11.18
C GLN A 174 -9.17 1.50 12.37
N ASN A 175 -8.32 2.18 13.13
CA ASN A 175 -7.75 1.67 14.39
C ASN A 175 -7.15 0.25 14.29
N ASN A 176 -6.36 0.00 13.26
CA ASN A 176 -5.74 -1.31 12.94
C ASN A 176 -6.75 -2.43 12.58
N GLN A 177 -8.01 -2.11 12.41
CA GLN A 177 -9.04 -3.04 11.93
C GLN A 177 -9.31 -2.82 10.44
N ALA A 178 -9.54 -3.90 9.73
CA ALA A 178 -9.84 -3.89 8.31
C ALA A 178 -11.05 -4.77 8.02
N GLU A 179 -12.09 -4.17 7.44
CA GLU A 179 -13.32 -4.86 7.09
C GLU A 179 -13.58 -4.73 5.59
N PRO A 180 -14.01 -5.79 4.90
CA PRO A 180 -14.36 -5.69 3.49
C PRO A 180 -15.55 -4.77 3.28
N VAL A 181 -15.49 -3.99 2.21
CA VAL A 181 -16.59 -3.11 1.79
C VAL A 181 -16.67 -3.10 0.27
N GLY A 182 -17.88 -2.87 -0.27
CA GLY A 182 -18.10 -2.73 -1.72
C GLY A 182 -18.14 -1.27 -2.15
N LEU A 183 -17.79 -1.02 -3.41
CA LEU A 183 -18.18 0.20 -4.11
C LEU A 183 -19.42 -0.08 -4.95
N ASP A 184 -20.24 0.95 -5.15
CA ASP A 184 -21.36 0.87 -6.09
C ASP A 184 -20.82 0.50 -7.50
N PRO A 185 -21.35 -0.50 -8.20
CA PRO A 185 -20.90 -0.90 -9.53
C PRO A 185 -21.04 0.18 -10.61
N ASN A 186 -21.90 1.19 -10.38
CA ASN A 186 -22.04 2.33 -11.29
C ASN A 186 -20.93 3.37 -11.10
N LEU A 187 -20.14 3.29 -10.05
CA LEU A 187 -19.00 4.17 -9.82
C LEU A 187 -17.83 3.76 -10.71
N GLN A 188 -17.55 4.57 -11.71
CA GLN A 188 -16.41 4.38 -12.59
C GLN A 188 -15.18 5.12 -12.04
N TYR A 189 -13.97 4.58 -12.28
CA TYR A 189 -12.73 5.22 -11.85
C TYR A 189 -11.58 4.98 -12.82
N ARG A 190 -10.56 5.84 -12.78
CA ARG A 190 -9.27 5.68 -13.48
C ARG A 190 -8.13 6.07 -12.55
N PHE A 191 -7.04 5.33 -12.64
CA PHE A 191 -5.82 5.64 -11.90
C PHE A 191 -4.84 6.37 -12.81
N VAL A 192 -4.33 7.50 -12.34
CA VAL A 192 -3.42 8.37 -13.08
C VAL A 192 -2.08 8.41 -12.38
N PHE A 193 -1.02 8.10 -13.08
CA PHE A 193 0.36 8.28 -12.62
C PHE A 193 0.89 9.63 -13.09
N THR A 194 1.39 10.43 -12.17
CA THR A 194 1.85 11.80 -12.43
C THR A 194 3.20 11.86 -13.15
N GLY A 195 3.93 10.73 -13.24
CA GLY A 195 5.29 10.70 -13.80
C GLY A 195 6.39 11.01 -12.78
N GLU A 196 6.03 11.41 -11.56
CA GLU A 196 6.96 11.73 -10.48
C GLU A 196 6.75 10.76 -9.32
N SER A 197 7.85 10.35 -8.68
CA SER A 197 7.78 9.49 -7.48
C SER A 197 8.07 10.32 -6.23
N THR A 198 7.27 10.10 -5.18
CA THR A 198 7.36 10.86 -3.93
C THR A 198 7.68 9.95 -2.75
N GLN A 199 8.43 10.48 -1.79
CA GLN A 199 8.70 9.82 -0.52
C GLN A 199 7.62 10.17 0.50
N THR A 200 6.92 9.16 1.00
CA THR A 200 5.83 9.32 1.98
C THR A 200 6.31 9.84 3.34
N SER A 201 7.47 9.37 3.83
CA SER A 201 7.94 9.69 5.18
C SER A 201 8.15 11.20 5.44
N PRO A 202 8.78 12.00 4.53
CA PRO A 202 8.91 13.44 4.74
C PRO A 202 7.56 14.17 4.80
N MET A 203 6.56 13.71 4.03
CA MET A 203 5.23 14.32 4.01
C MET A 203 4.48 14.02 5.32
N ILE A 204 4.53 12.79 5.80
CA ILE A 204 3.98 12.42 7.12
C ILE A 204 4.67 13.21 8.24
N ALA A 205 6.00 13.39 8.17
CA ALA A 205 6.73 14.17 9.16
C ALA A 205 6.29 15.65 9.18
N ARG A 206 6.05 16.28 8.00
CA ARG A 206 5.48 17.63 7.90
C ARG A 206 4.09 17.71 8.50
N PHE A 207 3.22 16.77 8.16
CA PHE A 207 1.87 16.68 8.71
C PHE A 207 1.89 16.55 10.25
N ASN A 208 2.70 15.66 10.80
CA ASN A 208 2.78 15.45 12.24
C ASN A 208 3.31 16.70 12.97
N ARG A 209 4.29 17.40 12.39
CA ARG A 209 4.81 18.66 12.94
C ARG A 209 3.76 19.76 12.93
N TRP A 210 3.01 19.90 11.83
CA TRP A 210 1.95 20.88 11.71
C TRP A 210 0.79 20.61 12.67
N ARG A 211 0.35 19.35 12.75
CA ARG A 211 -0.75 18.95 13.63
C ARG A 211 -0.44 19.23 15.11
N GLY A 212 0.82 19.01 15.55
CA GLY A 212 1.21 19.12 16.95
C GLY A 212 0.38 18.21 17.85
N GLU A 213 0.02 18.73 19.03
CA GLU A 213 -0.82 18.03 20.03
C GLU A 213 -2.32 18.34 19.86
N THR A 214 -2.66 19.29 18.98
CA THR A 214 -4.06 19.72 18.76
C THR A 214 -4.62 19.13 17.47
N THR A 215 -5.95 19.23 17.31
CA THR A 215 -6.60 18.90 16.06
C THR A 215 -7.06 20.18 15.38
N PRO A 216 -6.27 20.73 14.41
CA PRO A 216 -6.68 21.92 13.67
C PRO A 216 -8.03 21.76 12.99
N SER A 217 -8.75 22.85 12.76
CA SER A 217 -10.11 22.84 12.23
C SER A 217 -10.22 22.17 10.85
N SER A 218 -9.23 22.40 9.98
CA SER A 218 -9.16 21.73 8.66
C SER A 218 -8.97 20.20 8.77
N LEU A 219 -8.20 19.73 9.77
CA LEU A 219 -8.07 18.31 10.04
C LEU A 219 -9.35 17.72 10.63
N ALA A 220 -10.01 18.42 11.56
CA ALA A 220 -11.29 17.99 12.14
C ALA A 220 -12.38 17.85 11.05
N ALA A 221 -12.45 18.81 10.12
CA ALA A 221 -13.34 18.73 8.97
C ALA A 221 -13.02 17.54 8.07
N LEU A 222 -11.74 17.34 7.73
CA LEU A 222 -11.31 16.22 6.90
C LEU A 222 -11.66 14.86 7.53
N ILE A 223 -11.50 14.70 8.85
CA ILE A 223 -11.87 13.48 9.60
C ILE A 223 -13.36 13.19 9.41
N SER A 224 -14.23 14.17 9.69
CA SER A 224 -15.68 14.00 9.59
C SER A 224 -16.14 13.63 8.18
N ILE A 225 -15.54 14.29 7.16
CA ILE A 225 -15.90 14.05 5.77
C ILE A 225 -15.33 12.69 5.29
N ALA A 226 -14.15 12.28 5.72
CA ALA A 226 -13.58 10.97 5.41
C ALA A 226 -14.50 9.83 5.88
N ASP A 227 -15.03 9.95 7.10
CA ASP A 227 -15.98 8.99 7.65
C ASP A 227 -17.26 8.91 6.80
N ALA A 228 -17.78 10.06 6.35
CA ALA A 228 -18.96 10.12 5.49
C ALA A 228 -18.73 9.48 4.11
N VAL A 229 -17.57 9.70 3.48
CA VAL A 229 -17.20 9.05 2.20
C VAL A 229 -17.19 7.53 2.33
N VAL A 230 -16.63 7.01 3.42
CA VAL A 230 -16.57 5.55 3.64
C VAL A 230 -17.97 4.97 3.78
N GLU A 231 -18.87 5.62 4.53
CA GLU A 231 -20.26 5.17 4.69
C GLU A 231 -21.07 5.29 3.39
N ALA A 232 -20.73 6.25 2.53
CA ALA A 232 -21.39 6.46 1.24
C ALA A 232 -20.95 5.47 0.14
N SER A 233 -19.88 4.68 0.37
CA SER A 233 -19.26 3.84 -0.66
C SER A 233 -20.20 2.87 -1.39
N PRO A 234 -21.30 2.35 -0.79
CA PRO A 234 -22.24 1.48 -1.50
C PRO A 234 -23.24 2.21 -2.40
N ASN A 235 -23.21 3.55 -2.45
CA ASN A 235 -24.12 4.36 -3.27
C ASN A 235 -23.34 5.39 -4.08
N ALA A 236 -23.31 5.25 -5.41
CA ALA A 236 -22.48 6.06 -6.28
C ALA A 236 -22.76 7.57 -6.17
N ASN A 237 -24.03 7.97 -6.12
CA ASN A 237 -24.38 9.40 -6.04
C ASN A 237 -24.00 10.02 -4.69
N ALA A 238 -24.26 9.32 -3.59
CA ALA A 238 -23.84 9.75 -2.26
C ALA A 238 -22.32 9.81 -2.16
N PHE A 239 -21.62 8.80 -2.71
CA PHE A 239 -20.16 8.77 -2.77
C PHE A 239 -19.61 9.97 -3.55
N MET A 240 -20.14 10.27 -4.73
CA MET A 240 -19.68 11.39 -5.57
C MET A 240 -19.88 12.74 -4.84
N SER A 241 -20.97 12.93 -4.11
CA SER A 241 -21.17 14.14 -3.30
C SER A 241 -20.14 14.22 -2.16
N CYS A 242 -19.99 13.17 -1.37
CA CYS A 242 -19.07 13.15 -0.24
C CYS A 242 -17.60 13.26 -0.67
N ILE A 243 -17.21 12.63 -1.80
CA ILE A 243 -15.83 12.68 -2.29
C ILE A 243 -15.46 14.07 -2.85
N GLN A 244 -16.44 14.83 -3.37
CA GLN A 244 -16.22 16.24 -3.73
C GLN A 244 -15.87 17.06 -2.48
N ASP A 245 -16.68 16.94 -1.42
CA ASP A 245 -16.44 17.64 -0.16
C ASP A 245 -15.08 17.22 0.45
N TYR A 246 -14.72 15.93 0.31
CA TYR A 246 -13.45 15.40 0.76
C TYR A 246 -12.25 16.00 0.02
N ILE A 247 -12.35 16.15 -1.31
CA ILE A 247 -11.31 16.79 -2.12
C ILE A 247 -11.09 18.23 -1.67
N ASP A 248 -12.17 18.98 -1.45
CA ASP A 248 -12.12 20.37 -0.99
C ASP A 248 -11.51 20.48 0.42
N ALA A 249 -11.85 19.57 1.32
CA ALA A 249 -11.28 19.50 2.66
C ALA A 249 -9.79 19.14 2.64
N LEU A 250 -9.39 18.21 1.76
CA LEU A 250 -7.99 17.81 1.59
C LEU A 250 -7.14 18.95 1.00
N LEU A 251 -7.70 19.73 0.06
CA LEU A 251 -7.07 20.95 -0.47
C LEU A 251 -6.85 21.99 0.62
N ARG A 252 -7.86 22.24 1.47
CA ARG A 252 -7.75 23.16 2.61
C ARG A 252 -6.68 22.71 3.59
N LEU A 253 -6.66 21.42 3.93
CA LEU A 253 -5.61 20.87 4.80
C LEU A 253 -4.22 21.05 4.18
N ASP A 254 -4.05 20.80 2.88
CA ASP A 254 -2.76 21.00 2.20
C ASP A 254 -2.31 22.47 2.22
N GLN A 255 -3.24 23.41 2.04
CA GLN A 255 -2.99 24.85 2.14
C GLN A 255 -2.57 25.26 3.56
N ASP A 256 -3.26 24.77 4.59
CA ASP A 256 -2.97 25.09 5.99
C ASP A 256 -1.66 24.46 6.47
N ALA A 257 -1.40 23.23 6.08
CA ALA A 257 -0.26 22.44 6.56
C ALA A 257 1.00 22.55 5.69
N HIS A 258 0.89 23.13 4.50
CA HIS A 258 1.98 23.26 3.52
C HIS A 258 2.72 21.94 3.26
N ILE A 259 1.97 20.83 3.12
CA ILE A 259 2.54 19.50 2.92
C ILE A 259 2.99 19.31 1.47
N GLY A 260 2.23 19.84 0.50
CA GLY A 260 2.42 19.68 -0.94
C GLY A 260 1.73 18.41 -1.47
N ILE A 261 0.55 18.09 -0.96
CA ILE A 261 -0.26 16.93 -1.36
C ILE A 261 -0.62 17.01 -2.85
N PHE A 262 -1.07 18.21 -3.27
CA PHE A 262 -1.42 18.50 -4.66
C PHE A 262 -0.20 19.06 -5.41
N GLY A 263 0.82 18.21 -5.64
CA GLY A 263 1.98 18.56 -6.49
C GLY A 263 1.59 18.89 -7.93
N PRO A 264 2.54 19.40 -8.75
CA PRO A 264 2.24 19.91 -10.11
C PRO A 264 1.48 18.94 -11.01
N GLY A 265 1.83 17.65 -11.02
CA GLY A 265 1.14 16.62 -11.80
C GLY A 265 -0.31 16.40 -11.33
N HIS A 266 -0.56 16.47 -10.02
CA HIS A 266 -1.92 16.37 -9.47
C HIS A 266 -2.76 17.61 -9.80
N GLN A 267 -2.17 18.82 -9.74
CA GLN A 267 -2.86 20.06 -10.11
C GLN A 267 -3.25 20.04 -11.59
N ALA A 268 -2.35 19.59 -12.47
CA ALA A 268 -2.64 19.44 -13.90
C ALA A 268 -3.80 18.46 -14.13
N ALA A 269 -3.75 17.27 -13.52
CA ALA A 269 -4.82 16.27 -13.65
C ALA A 269 -6.17 16.80 -13.10
N MET A 270 -6.16 17.51 -11.99
CA MET A 270 -7.36 18.11 -11.40
C MET A 270 -7.99 19.17 -12.31
N GLY A 271 -7.17 20.04 -12.93
CA GLY A 271 -7.66 21.03 -13.88
C GLY A 271 -8.30 20.40 -15.14
N LEU A 272 -7.75 19.26 -15.60
CA LEU A 272 -8.36 18.49 -16.69
C LEU A 272 -9.66 17.80 -16.26
N ALA A 273 -9.71 17.25 -15.05
CA ALA A 273 -10.88 16.57 -14.52
C ALA A 273 -12.10 17.51 -14.44
N GLN A 274 -11.90 18.75 -14.02
CA GLN A 274 -12.96 19.77 -13.95
C GLN A 274 -13.63 20.03 -15.32
N ARG A 275 -12.88 19.97 -16.43
CA ARG A 275 -13.42 20.16 -17.79
C ARG A 275 -14.40 19.07 -18.21
N HIS A 276 -14.28 17.87 -17.60
CA HIS A 276 -15.03 16.68 -17.95
C HIS A 276 -16.03 16.24 -16.87
N ARG A 277 -16.29 17.06 -15.84
CA ARG A 277 -17.12 16.70 -14.68
C ARG A 277 -16.64 15.40 -13.98
N VAL A 278 -15.34 15.24 -13.91
CA VAL A 278 -14.66 14.13 -13.24
C VAL A 278 -14.10 14.66 -11.94
N LEU A 279 -14.24 13.91 -10.85
CA LEU A 279 -13.64 14.22 -9.55
C LEU A 279 -12.27 13.56 -9.46
N TYR A 280 -11.22 14.34 -9.17
CA TYR A 280 -9.86 13.84 -9.12
C TYR A 280 -9.16 14.20 -7.82
N LYS A 281 -8.40 13.25 -7.25
CA LYS A 281 -7.56 13.47 -6.08
C LYS A 281 -6.28 12.63 -6.11
N PRO A 282 -5.22 13.06 -5.40
CA PRO A 282 -4.07 12.22 -5.12
C PRO A 282 -4.46 10.97 -4.31
N CYS A 283 -3.67 9.90 -4.44
CA CYS A 283 -3.77 8.69 -3.60
C CYS A 283 -2.60 8.63 -2.63
N GLY A 284 -2.85 8.36 -1.35
CA GLY A 284 -1.81 8.27 -0.32
C GLY A 284 -1.26 9.63 0.11
N ALA A 285 0.07 9.74 0.23
CA ALA A 285 0.68 11.00 0.72
C ALA A 285 0.56 12.17 -0.26
N GLY A 286 0.33 11.91 -1.54
CA GLY A 286 0.31 12.95 -2.57
C GLY A 286 1.71 13.40 -3.01
N GLY A 287 1.80 14.62 -3.55
CA GLY A 287 3.04 15.21 -4.07
C GLY A 287 3.48 14.66 -5.43
N GLY A 288 3.13 13.43 -5.75
CA GLY A 288 3.43 12.68 -6.95
C GLY A 288 2.75 11.31 -6.90
N ASP A 289 3.37 10.28 -7.51
CA ASP A 289 2.86 8.92 -7.61
C ASP A 289 1.47 8.86 -8.27
N MET A 290 0.50 8.22 -7.63
CA MET A 290 -0.81 7.93 -8.18
C MET A 290 -1.88 8.91 -7.70
N GLY A 291 -2.83 9.21 -8.59
CA GLY A 291 -4.11 9.79 -8.25
C GLY A 291 -5.26 8.95 -8.80
N ILE A 292 -6.47 9.28 -8.39
CA ILE A 292 -7.70 8.61 -8.84
C ILE A 292 -8.72 9.63 -9.31
N ALA A 293 -9.35 9.28 -10.41
CA ALA A 293 -10.45 10.02 -11.02
C ALA A 293 -11.74 9.20 -10.90
N PHE A 294 -12.83 9.82 -10.48
CA PHE A 294 -14.15 9.19 -10.32
C PHE A 294 -15.19 9.86 -11.21
N SER A 295 -16.14 9.08 -11.73
CA SER A 295 -17.32 9.58 -12.43
C SER A 295 -18.44 8.55 -12.39
N THR A 296 -19.67 9.04 -12.51
CA THR A 296 -20.88 8.24 -12.79
C THR A 296 -21.44 8.54 -14.19
N GLU A 297 -20.83 9.47 -14.92
CA GLU A 297 -21.24 9.86 -16.28
C GLU A 297 -20.55 9.00 -17.33
N ASP A 298 -21.32 8.43 -18.24
CA ASP A 298 -20.79 7.64 -19.36
C ASP A 298 -19.86 8.48 -20.26
N GLY A 299 -18.70 7.91 -20.56
CA GLY A 299 -17.71 8.51 -21.43
C GLY A 299 -16.91 9.68 -20.85
N ALA A 300 -17.24 10.21 -19.66
CA ALA A 300 -16.51 11.31 -19.04
C ALA A 300 -15.05 10.93 -18.75
N LEU A 301 -14.82 9.76 -18.17
CA LEU A 301 -13.47 9.25 -17.88
C LEU A 301 -12.67 8.96 -19.17
N ALA A 302 -13.31 8.57 -20.26
CA ALA A 302 -12.61 8.36 -21.54
C ALA A 302 -12.12 9.68 -22.17
N LYS A 303 -12.89 10.76 -22.04
CA LYS A 303 -12.48 12.11 -22.47
C LYS A 303 -11.33 12.63 -21.58
N PHE A 304 -11.51 12.52 -20.27
CA PHE A 304 -10.49 12.88 -19.29
C PHE A 304 -9.17 12.12 -19.54
N GLN A 305 -9.22 10.81 -19.79
CA GLN A 305 -8.04 9.99 -20.06
C GLN A 305 -7.25 10.51 -21.28
N ARG A 306 -7.93 10.87 -22.38
CA ARG A 306 -7.25 11.41 -23.56
C ARG A 306 -6.49 12.69 -23.25
N ASP A 307 -7.15 13.65 -22.58
CA ASP A 307 -6.53 14.92 -22.23
C ASP A 307 -5.34 14.73 -21.28
N VAL A 308 -5.46 13.82 -20.30
CA VAL A 308 -4.40 13.44 -19.37
C VAL A 308 -3.18 12.88 -20.10
N GLU A 309 -3.40 11.98 -21.07
CA GLU A 309 -2.33 11.36 -21.86
C GLU A 309 -1.68 12.36 -22.83
N GLU A 310 -2.43 13.30 -23.40
CA GLU A 310 -1.93 14.41 -24.21
C GLU A 310 -1.04 15.37 -23.41
N GLN A 311 -1.32 15.55 -22.11
CA GLN A 311 -0.48 16.33 -21.19
C GLN A 311 0.74 15.56 -20.65
N GLY A 312 0.98 14.34 -21.13
CA GLY A 312 2.14 13.52 -20.73
C GLY A 312 1.98 12.74 -19.45
N LEU A 313 0.86 12.88 -18.74
CA LEU A 313 0.48 12.02 -17.63
C LEU A 313 0.08 10.62 -18.14
N LYS A 314 -0.05 9.64 -17.26
CA LYS A 314 -0.33 8.25 -17.70
C LYS A 314 -1.50 7.65 -16.96
N VAL A 315 -2.50 7.15 -17.67
CA VAL A 315 -3.51 6.27 -17.07
C VAL A 315 -2.91 4.87 -16.94
N ILE A 316 -2.94 4.34 -15.73
CA ILE A 316 -2.43 2.99 -15.42
C ILE A 316 -3.61 2.06 -15.31
N GLN A 317 -3.59 0.99 -16.11
CA GLN A 317 -4.60 -0.06 -16.04
C GLN A 317 -4.34 -0.90 -14.77
N LEU A 318 -5.14 -0.64 -13.75
CA LEU A 318 -5.17 -1.38 -12.49
C LEU A 318 -6.61 -1.82 -12.24
N GLU A 319 -6.74 -3.05 -11.77
CA GLU A 319 -7.99 -3.64 -11.32
C GLU A 319 -7.91 -3.89 -9.82
N ILE A 320 -9.04 -3.95 -9.15
CA ILE A 320 -9.10 -4.35 -7.75
C ILE A 320 -8.75 -5.83 -7.68
N SER A 321 -7.85 -6.18 -6.77
CA SER A 321 -7.46 -7.55 -6.48
C SER A 321 -8.32 -8.08 -5.35
N ASP A 322 -9.28 -8.94 -5.63
CA ASP A 322 -10.17 -9.52 -4.62
C ASP A 322 -9.39 -10.32 -3.56
N ASP A 323 -8.30 -10.97 -3.98
CA ASP A 323 -7.45 -11.72 -3.07
C ASP A 323 -6.33 -10.86 -2.49
N GLY A 324 -6.18 -10.93 -1.18
CA GLY A 324 -5.03 -10.43 -0.44
C GLY A 324 -3.80 -11.34 -0.61
N VAL A 325 -3.15 -11.66 0.49
CA VAL A 325 -1.98 -12.54 0.48
C VAL A 325 -2.36 -13.96 0.03
N ARG A 326 -1.56 -14.53 -0.86
CA ARG A 326 -1.65 -15.93 -1.30
C ARG A 326 -0.37 -16.64 -0.92
N VAL A 327 -0.47 -17.87 -0.41
CA VAL A 327 0.67 -18.70 -0.03
C VAL A 327 0.56 -20.05 -0.71
N ARG A 328 1.66 -20.51 -1.31
CA ARG A 328 1.80 -21.82 -1.95
C ARG A 328 3.00 -22.55 -1.37
N THR A 329 2.81 -23.75 -0.89
CA THR A 329 3.87 -24.66 -0.44
C THR A 329 4.22 -25.63 -1.58
N GLY A 330 5.52 -25.74 -1.90
CA GLY A 330 6.05 -26.64 -2.93
C GLY A 330 6.45 -27.99 -2.36
#